data_ceabba7fc21c9ba9d4e56decdacc2870
#
_entry.id   ceabba7fc21c9ba9d4e56decdacc2870
#
_cell.length_a   1.000
_cell.length_b   1.000
_cell.length_c   1.000
_cell.angle_alpha   90.00
_cell.angle_beta   90.00
_cell.angle_gamma   90.00
#
_symmetry.space_group_name_H-M   'P 1'
#
loop_
_entity.id
_entity.type
_entity.pdbx_description
1 polymer ?
#
loop_
_entity_poly.entity_id
_entity_poly.type
_entity_poly.pdbx_seq_one_letter_code
_entity_poly.pdbx_strand_id
1 'polypeptide(L)'
;LRGDASGDVRLQSGDVLFVPPVAITASIDGAVRRPAIYELIPGQTVDELVAMAGSYETNAYIKMVPLERFDRNKALPELVNLDLTDSSDRSMQLFDGDYIRVPVSGELYSNSIQIKGSVVRPGIYAYEEGMRISDLIPSVDSHLNFDADLNYALIVSIKNERLDIEVTNFDLGLAIANPGSEYDPLLRSRDEILIFDLPEGYEETSAGLQSDLSDQGAETRTAQALVANTAAAAEQIQSQSNRSELLAPIITKLRLQSRENEPVQIVTVSGAVKAPGEYPLKEGDRLSALLNAAAGLTDDAFLNEAELRSVVVDQRGFVDTQVVNIDLAHRNSDARQNPILKSRDHIFVRTIPDWMPNRSVSVSGEVRF
;
A
#
# COMPACT_ATOMS: atom_id res chain seq x y z
N LEU A 1 26.92 -32.79 13.16
CA LEU A 1 27.80 -33.52 14.05
C LEU A 1 26.99 -34.03 15.22
N ARG A 2 26.63 -35.31 15.26
CA ARG A 2 25.76 -35.90 16.30
C ARG A 2 26.51 -36.30 17.58
N GLY A 3 27.82 -36.00 17.65
CA GLY A 3 28.62 -36.36 18.83
C GLY A 3 28.69 -37.86 19.10
N ASP A 4 28.57 -38.70 18.04
CA ASP A 4 28.71 -40.14 18.17
C ASP A 4 30.19 -40.48 18.36
N ALA A 5 30.54 -40.90 19.57
CA ALA A 5 31.86 -41.30 19.94
C ALA A 5 32.11 -42.82 19.80
N SER A 6 31.14 -43.56 19.19
CA SER A 6 31.26 -45.03 19.03
C SER A 6 32.44 -45.46 18.17
N GLY A 7 32.92 -44.54 17.28
CA GLY A 7 34.11 -44.73 16.44
C GLY A 7 35.40 -44.12 16.98
N ASP A 8 35.39 -43.53 18.18
CA ASP A 8 36.59 -42.91 18.74
C ASP A 8 37.67 -43.95 19.04
N VAL A 9 38.80 -43.82 18.37
CA VAL A 9 40.00 -44.65 18.56
C VAL A 9 41.02 -43.86 19.38
N ARG A 10 41.59 -44.50 20.41
CA ARG A 10 42.69 -43.90 21.16
C ARG A 10 43.97 -43.95 20.32
N LEU A 11 44.49 -42.76 20.02
CA LEU A 11 45.76 -42.64 19.30
C LEU A 11 46.95 -43.04 20.18
N GLN A 12 47.89 -43.76 19.62
CA GLN A 12 49.16 -44.18 20.27
C GLN A 12 50.33 -43.49 19.60
N SER A 13 51.50 -43.48 20.28
CA SER A 13 52.71 -42.93 19.71
C SER A 13 53.15 -43.72 18.48
N GLY A 14 53.19 -43.03 17.33
CA GLY A 14 53.51 -43.64 16.03
C GLY A 14 52.30 -43.83 15.10
N ASP A 15 51.09 -43.57 15.57
CA ASP A 15 49.91 -43.61 14.71
C ASP A 15 49.95 -42.46 13.69
N VAL A 16 49.46 -42.71 12.50
CA VAL A 16 49.32 -41.75 11.43
C VAL A 16 47.83 -41.58 11.11
N LEU A 17 47.33 -40.38 11.29
CA LEU A 17 45.99 -40.03 10.86
C LEU A 17 46.03 -39.56 9.41
N PHE A 18 45.41 -40.34 8.52
CA PHE A 18 45.25 -39.94 7.13
C PHE A 18 43.85 -39.38 6.89
N VAL A 19 43.79 -38.11 6.50
CA VAL A 19 42.56 -37.45 6.06
C VAL A 19 42.55 -37.46 4.52
N PRO A 20 41.66 -38.20 3.87
CA PRO A 20 41.59 -38.22 2.42
C PRO A 20 41.10 -36.86 1.87
N PRO A 21 41.42 -36.54 0.59
CA PRO A 21 40.85 -35.35 -0.05
C PRO A 21 39.35 -35.50 -0.19
N VAL A 22 38.64 -34.33 -0.18
CA VAL A 22 37.19 -34.21 -0.40
C VAL A 22 36.83 -34.85 -1.74
N ALA A 23 35.87 -35.78 -1.76
CA ALA A 23 35.51 -36.54 -2.93
C ALA A 23 34.33 -35.95 -3.71
N ILE A 24 33.21 -35.64 -3.02
CA ILE A 24 31.99 -35.13 -3.59
C ILE A 24 31.48 -34.03 -2.66
N THR A 25 31.05 -32.91 -3.23
CA THR A 25 30.46 -31.81 -2.47
C THR A 25 29.12 -31.40 -3.06
N ALA A 26 28.17 -31.00 -2.22
CA ALA A 26 26.99 -30.30 -2.63
C ALA A 26 26.75 -29.07 -1.73
N SER A 27 26.16 -28.05 -2.31
CA SER A 27 25.88 -26.81 -1.61
C SER A 27 24.37 -26.70 -1.37
N ILE A 28 23.99 -26.18 -0.19
CA ILE A 28 22.63 -25.81 0.12
C ILE A 28 22.60 -24.44 0.75
N ASP A 29 21.70 -23.57 0.25
CA ASP A 29 21.56 -22.17 0.65
C ASP A 29 20.08 -21.77 0.77
N GLY A 30 19.81 -20.52 1.25
CA GLY A 30 18.47 -19.98 1.46
C GLY A 30 17.87 -20.38 2.80
N ALA A 31 16.57 -20.72 2.81
CA ALA A 31 15.80 -20.97 4.05
C ALA A 31 16.11 -22.32 4.71
N VAL A 32 17.37 -22.55 5.06
CA VAL A 32 17.85 -23.69 5.85
C VAL A 32 18.64 -23.21 7.06
N ARG A 33 18.63 -23.97 8.14
CA ARG A 33 19.24 -23.53 9.40
C ARG A 33 20.76 -23.37 9.33
N ARG A 34 21.44 -24.08 8.47
CA ARG A 34 22.90 -24.04 8.30
C ARG A 34 23.27 -24.11 6.83
N PRO A 35 23.17 -22.98 6.11
CA PRO A 35 23.62 -22.92 4.72
C PRO A 35 25.12 -23.12 4.65
N ALA A 36 25.57 -24.06 3.82
CA ALA A 36 26.97 -24.39 3.65
C ALA A 36 27.22 -25.32 2.45
N ILE A 37 28.50 -25.56 2.14
CA ILE A 37 28.97 -26.65 1.28
C ILE A 37 29.21 -27.85 2.18
N TYR A 38 28.62 -28.97 1.83
CA TYR A 38 28.73 -30.22 2.57
C TYR A 38 29.48 -31.25 1.76
N GLU A 39 30.35 -31.98 2.43
CA GLU A 39 30.99 -33.17 1.86
C GLU A 39 30.03 -34.35 1.92
N LEU A 40 29.84 -35.02 0.78
CA LEU A 40 28.91 -36.11 0.63
C LEU A 40 29.64 -37.44 0.43
N ILE A 41 29.04 -38.51 0.94
CA ILE A 41 29.38 -39.87 0.59
C ILE A 41 28.63 -40.24 -0.71
N PRO A 42 29.26 -40.96 -1.67
CA PRO A 42 28.57 -41.36 -2.90
C PRO A 42 27.25 -42.07 -2.62
N GLY A 43 26.18 -41.61 -3.27
CA GLY A 43 24.83 -42.13 -3.11
C GLY A 43 23.93 -41.35 -2.14
N GLN A 44 24.45 -40.34 -1.46
CA GLN A 44 23.64 -39.49 -0.59
C GLN A 44 22.60 -38.67 -1.36
N THR A 45 21.50 -38.41 -0.69
CA THR A 45 20.29 -37.85 -1.26
C THR A 45 20.06 -36.41 -0.83
N VAL A 46 19.07 -35.74 -1.45
CA VAL A 46 18.62 -34.41 -1.07
C VAL A 46 18.17 -34.35 0.41
N ASP A 47 17.45 -35.38 0.89
CA ASP A 47 16.97 -35.44 2.26
C ASP A 47 18.12 -35.50 3.29
N GLU A 48 19.19 -36.24 2.96
CA GLU A 48 20.39 -36.31 3.81
C GLU A 48 21.15 -34.98 3.83
N LEU A 49 21.25 -34.27 2.69
CA LEU A 49 21.86 -32.93 2.64
C LEU A 49 21.04 -31.93 3.48
N VAL A 50 19.70 -31.93 3.36
CA VAL A 50 18.82 -31.12 4.17
C VAL A 50 18.98 -31.43 5.66
N ALA A 51 19.12 -32.73 6.03
CA ALA A 51 19.38 -33.13 7.41
C ALA A 51 20.74 -32.61 7.93
N MET A 52 21.79 -32.64 7.11
CA MET A 52 23.10 -32.05 7.43
C MET A 52 22.99 -30.52 7.59
N ALA A 53 22.17 -29.85 6.78
CA ALA A 53 21.86 -28.41 6.91
C ALA A 53 20.98 -28.08 8.12
N GLY A 54 20.60 -29.07 8.93
CA GLY A 54 19.79 -28.87 10.14
C GLY A 54 18.30 -28.66 9.89
N SER A 55 17.81 -29.06 8.72
CA SER A 55 16.43 -28.88 8.24
C SER A 55 16.12 -27.45 7.80
N TYR A 56 14.89 -27.23 7.39
CA TYR A 56 14.37 -25.95 6.88
C TYR A 56 14.15 -24.94 8.00
N GLU A 57 14.19 -23.65 7.63
CA GLU A 57 13.60 -22.59 8.44
C GLU A 57 12.08 -22.63 8.37
N THR A 58 11.41 -21.97 9.33
CA THR A 58 9.93 -21.99 9.43
C THR A 58 9.24 -21.39 8.21
N ASN A 59 9.89 -20.44 7.56
CA ASN A 59 9.39 -19.71 6.38
C ASN A 59 9.89 -20.31 5.06
N ALA A 60 10.47 -21.49 5.04
CA ALA A 60 10.95 -22.14 3.83
C ALA A 60 9.79 -22.52 2.89
N TYR A 61 9.94 -22.21 1.59
CA TYR A 61 9.04 -22.67 0.55
C TYR A 61 9.62 -23.89 -0.14
N ILE A 62 9.07 -25.07 0.20
CA ILE A 62 9.66 -26.36 -0.17
C ILE A 62 9.00 -27.05 -1.37
N LYS A 63 7.96 -26.42 -2.00
CA LYS A 63 7.27 -27.02 -3.17
C LYS A 63 7.93 -26.74 -4.51
N MET A 64 8.87 -25.80 -4.57
CA MET A 64 9.57 -25.46 -5.81
C MET A 64 10.97 -25.01 -5.46
N VAL A 65 11.86 -25.97 -5.24
CA VAL A 65 13.23 -25.74 -4.82
C VAL A 65 14.15 -26.02 -6.00
N PRO A 66 14.82 -25.00 -6.56
CA PRO A 66 15.75 -25.22 -7.66
C PRO A 66 17.00 -25.93 -7.18
N LEU A 67 17.36 -26.98 -7.94
CA LEU A 67 18.64 -27.67 -7.91
C LEU A 67 19.39 -27.35 -9.21
N GLU A 68 20.52 -26.71 -9.09
CA GLU A 68 21.46 -26.51 -10.20
C GLU A 68 22.46 -27.66 -10.22
N ARG A 69 22.57 -28.34 -11.36
CA ARG A 69 23.44 -29.48 -11.58
C ARG A 69 24.44 -29.22 -12.71
N PHE A 70 25.71 -29.40 -12.44
CA PHE A 70 26.77 -29.23 -13.41
C PHE A 70 27.16 -30.59 -13.99
N ASP A 71 26.98 -30.76 -15.30
CA ASP A 71 27.50 -31.91 -16.04
C ASP A 71 28.72 -31.42 -16.84
N ARG A 72 29.88 -32.05 -16.60
CA ARG A 72 31.14 -31.71 -17.30
C ARG A 72 31.06 -31.89 -18.83
N ASN A 73 30.06 -32.62 -19.32
CA ASN A 73 29.82 -32.80 -20.74
C ASN A 73 28.88 -31.79 -21.35
N LYS A 74 28.24 -30.94 -20.54
CA LYS A 74 27.31 -29.90 -20.96
C LYS A 74 27.92 -28.51 -20.79
N ALA A 75 27.68 -27.63 -21.75
CA ALA A 75 28.18 -26.26 -21.71
C ALA A 75 27.47 -25.38 -20.67
N LEU A 76 26.25 -25.76 -20.25
CA LEU A 76 25.41 -25.03 -19.31
C LEU A 76 24.92 -25.97 -18.20
N PRO A 77 24.75 -25.46 -16.97
CA PRO A 77 24.15 -26.23 -15.90
C PRO A 77 22.68 -26.57 -16.22
N GLU A 78 22.25 -27.68 -15.70
CA GLU A 78 20.85 -28.10 -15.74
C GLU A 78 20.11 -27.64 -14.48
N LEU A 79 18.92 -27.09 -14.65
CA LEU A 79 18.07 -26.67 -13.54
C LEU A 79 16.92 -27.66 -13.38
N VAL A 80 16.81 -28.24 -12.19
CA VAL A 80 15.73 -29.16 -11.81
C VAL A 80 14.93 -28.54 -10.69
N ASN A 81 13.61 -28.47 -10.83
CA ASN A 81 12.74 -28.02 -9.73
C ASN A 81 12.32 -29.23 -8.89
N LEU A 82 12.64 -29.20 -7.61
CA LEU A 82 12.30 -30.23 -6.65
C LEU A 82 11.05 -29.82 -5.86
N ASP A 83 10.11 -30.74 -5.66
CA ASP A 83 9.06 -30.65 -4.64
C ASP A 83 9.51 -31.47 -3.41
N LEU A 84 10.05 -30.79 -2.40
CA LEU A 84 10.54 -31.45 -1.19
C LEU A 84 9.42 -31.92 -0.24
N THR A 85 8.15 -31.78 -0.63
CA THR A 85 7.02 -32.49 -0.01
C THR A 85 6.88 -33.92 -0.56
N ASP A 86 7.39 -34.16 -1.79
CA ASP A 86 7.40 -35.48 -2.41
C ASP A 86 8.61 -36.30 -1.97
N SER A 87 8.35 -37.55 -1.65
CA SER A 87 9.41 -38.51 -1.26
C SER A 87 10.36 -38.86 -2.40
N SER A 88 9.89 -38.83 -3.65
CA SER A 88 10.75 -39.14 -4.83
C SER A 88 11.84 -38.10 -5.00
N ASP A 89 11.50 -36.81 -4.89
CA ASP A 89 12.45 -35.71 -5.03
C ASP A 89 13.41 -35.64 -3.85
N ARG A 90 12.93 -35.90 -2.64
CA ARG A 90 13.77 -35.99 -1.45
C ARG A 90 14.80 -37.14 -1.52
N SER A 91 14.43 -38.26 -2.15
CA SER A 91 15.32 -39.41 -2.33
C SER A 91 16.22 -39.28 -3.57
N MET A 92 16.14 -38.16 -4.31
CA MET A 92 17.00 -37.92 -5.47
C MET A 92 18.47 -37.89 -5.02
N GLN A 93 19.33 -38.69 -5.73
CA GLN A 93 20.76 -38.74 -5.48
C GLN A 93 21.46 -37.44 -5.91
N LEU A 94 22.36 -36.97 -5.09
CA LEU A 94 23.19 -35.79 -5.35
C LEU A 94 24.51 -36.17 -6.00
N PHE A 95 25.03 -35.24 -6.79
CA PHE A 95 26.32 -35.37 -7.50
C PHE A 95 27.25 -34.21 -7.11
N ASP A 96 28.55 -34.40 -7.44
CA ASP A 96 29.54 -33.36 -7.15
C ASP A 96 29.24 -32.04 -7.83
N GLY A 97 29.20 -30.97 -7.04
CA GLY A 97 28.91 -29.63 -7.51
C GLY A 97 27.41 -29.28 -7.54
N ASP A 98 26.51 -30.18 -7.14
CA ASP A 98 25.10 -29.85 -7.03
C ASP A 98 24.86 -28.68 -6.06
N TYR A 99 23.99 -27.73 -6.47
CA TYR A 99 23.63 -26.57 -5.66
C TYR A 99 22.10 -26.45 -5.50
N ILE A 100 21.66 -26.50 -4.28
CA ILE A 100 20.24 -26.36 -3.90
C ILE A 100 20.02 -25.01 -3.24
N ARG A 101 19.04 -24.25 -3.73
CA ARG A 101 18.60 -23.02 -3.09
C ARG A 101 17.16 -23.14 -2.60
N VAL A 102 16.96 -23.19 -1.28
CA VAL A 102 15.63 -23.24 -0.68
C VAL A 102 15.04 -21.83 -0.60
N PRO A 103 13.97 -21.51 -1.37
CA PRO A 103 13.35 -20.20 -1.31
C PRO A 103 12.66 -19.95 0.04
N VAL A 104 12.50 -18.68 0.41
CA VAL A 104 11.58 -18.26 1.49
C VAL A 104 10.16 -18.22 0.95
N SER A 105 9.17 -18.54 1.78
CA SER A 105 7.77 -18.21 1.51
C SER A 105 7.65 -16.71 1.35
N GLY A 106 6.90 -16.26 0.34
CA GLY A 106 6.69 -14.83 0.11
C GLY A 106 6.14 -14.15 1.37
N GLU A 107 6.46 -12.88 1.54
CA GLU A 107 5.98 -12.05 2.65
C GLU A 107 4.46 -11.77 2.59
N LEU A 108 3.79 -12.21 1.53
CA LEU A 108 2.37 -12.00 1.31
C LEU A 108 1.54 -13.07 2.03
N TYR A 109 0.80 -12.63 3.00
CA TYR A 109 -0.21 -13.46 3.66
C TYR A 109 -1.42 -13.66 2.75
N SER A 110 -1.91 -14.90 2.66
CA SER A 110 -3.11 -15.20 1.85
C SER A 110 -4.40 -14.66 2.47
N ASN A 111 -4.42 -14.46 3.79
CA ASN A 111 -5.58 -14.04 4.58
C ASN A 111 -5.28 -12.73 5.33
N SER A 112 -4.88 -11.70 4.63
CA SER A 112 -4.53 -10.42 5.27
C SER A 112 -5.28 -9.27 4.65
N ILE A 113 -5.38 -8.19 5.40
CA ILE A 113 -5.79 -6.85 4.98
C ILE A 113 -4.67 -5.90 5.37
N GLN A 114 -4.37 -4.96 4.50
CA GLN A 114 -3.38 -3.92 4.78
C GLN A 114 -4.07 -2.57 4.97
N ILE A 115 -3.75 -1.86 6.07
CA ILE A 115 -4.24 -0.50 6.33
C ILE A 115 -3.07 0.47 6.23
N LYS A 116 -3.22 1.55 5.48
CA LYS A 116 -2.23 2.61 5.26
C LYS A 116 -2.85 4.00 5.44
N GLY A 117 -2.00 4.97 5.70
CA GLY A 117 -2.36 6.39 5.76
C GLY A 117 -2.65 6.88 7.17
N SER A 118 -3.63 7.80 7.32
CA SER A 118 -3.91 8.54 8.55
C SER A 118 -4.65 7.70 9.59
N VAL A 119 -3.99 6.65 10.08
CA VAL A 119 -4.46 5.75 11.15
C VAL A 119 -3.42 5.65 12.26
N VAL A 120 -3.88 5.44 13.49
CA VAL A 120 -2.99 5.29 14.67
C VAL A 120 -2.07 4.08 14.54
N ARG A 121 -2.51 3.02 13.88
CA ARG A 121 -1.76 1.77 13.72
C ARG A 121 -1.85 1.27 12.28
N PRO A 122 -1.04 1.81 11.36
CA PRO A 122 -0.93 1.26 10.02
C PRO A 122 -0.25 -0.11 10.07
N GLY A 123 -0.63 -1.03 9.17
CA GLY A 123 -0.03 -2.35 9.15
C GLY A 123 -0.89 -3.42 8.48
N ILE A 124 -0.50 -4.68 8.70
CA ILE A 124 -1.16 -5.86 8.16
C ILE A 124 -1.98 -6.52 9.27
N TYR A 125 -3.22 -6.81 8.97
CA TYR A 125 -4.19 -7.43 9.87
C TYR A 125 -4.68 -8.75 9.27
N ALA A 126 -5.06 -9.70 10.14
CA ALA A 126 -5.68 -10.93 9.69
C ALA A 126 -7.08 -10.65 9.13
N TYR A 127 -7.41 -11.28 8.01
CA TYR A 127 -8.74 -11.24 7.42
C TYR A 127 -9.56 -12.43 7.88
N GLU A 128 -10.81 -12.17 8.22
CA GLU A 128 -11.85 -13.18 8.48
C GLU A 128 -13.01 -12.99 7.51
N GLU A 129 -13.65 -14.09 7.13
CA GLU A 129 -14.77 -14.03 6.19
C GLU A 129 -15.95 -13.22 6.76
N GLY A 130 -16.46 -12.28 5.98
CA GLY A 130 -17.52 -11.37 6.40
C GLY A 130 -17.05 -10.10 7.11
N MET A 131 -15.76 -9.90 7.28
CA MET A 131 -15.16 -8.72 7.90
C MET A 131 -15.51 -7.44 7.12
N ARG A 132 -15.76 -6.36 7.86
CA ARG A 132 -16.12 -5.02 7.35
C ARG A 132 -15.14 -3.97 7.84
N ILE A 133 -15.26 -2.75 7.33
CA ILE A 133 -14.44 -1.61 7.77
C ILE A 133 -14.64 -1.35 9.27
N SER A 134 -15.86 -1.39 9.77
CA SER A 134 -16.17 -1.17 11.19
C SER A 134 -15.56 -2.20 12.14
N ASP A 135 -15.24 -3.40 11.66
CA ASP A 135 -14.54 -4.43 12.47
C ASP A 135 -13.06 -4.07 12.68
N LEU A 136 -12.44 -3.39 11.69
CA LEU A 136 -11.04 -2.96 11.75
C LEU A 136 -10.89 -1.58 12.39
N ILE A 137 -11.85 -0.70 12.15
CA ILE A 137 -11.85 0.69 12.61
C ILE A 137 -13.19 0.96 13.32
N PRO A 138 -13.37 0.43 14.53
CA PRO A 138 -14.65 0.55 15.25
C PRO A 138 -14.91 1.95 15.83
N SER A 139 -13.91 2.83 15.89
CA SER A 139 -14.03 4.15 16.51
C SER A 139 -13.04 5.13 15.88
N VAL A 140 -13.47 6.35 15.63
CA VAL A 140 -12.64 7.45 15.13
C VAL A 140 -11.54 7.77 16.15
N ASP A 141 -11.92 8.03 17.40
CA ASP A 141 -11.01 8.57 18.43
C ASP A 141 -9.82 7.68 18.76
N SER A 142 -9.96 6.35 18.62
CA SER A 142 -8.93 5.39 19.04
C SER A 142 -8.15 4.76 17.88
N HIS A 143 -8.64 4.89 16.65
CA HIS A 143 -8.08 4.20 15.49
C HIS A 143 -7.57 5.14 14.40
N LEU A 144 -8.08 6.37 14.35
CA LEU A 144 -7.69 7.36 13.35
C LEU A 144 -6.83 8.46 13.96
N ASN A 145 -5.98 9.07 13.13
CA ASN A 145 -5.32 10.30 13.50
C ASN A 145 -6.32 11.46 13.45
N PHE A 146 -6.03 12.57 14.13
CA PHE A 146 -6.93 13.73 14.23
C PHE A 146 -7.21 14.40 12.88
N ASP A 147 -6.32 14.22 11.92
CA ASP A 147 -6.36 14.76 10.56
C ASP A 147 -6.95 13.81 9.51
N ALA A 148 -7.47 12.65 9.92
CA ALA A 148 -8.01 11.67 9.00
C ALA A 148 -9.24 12.20 8.24
N ASP A 149 -9.27 12.01 6.92
CA ASP A 149 -10.42 12.34 6.09
C ASP A 149 -11.54 11.30 6.29
N LEU A 150 -12.62 11.72 6.94
CA LEU A 150 -13.78 10.85 7.20
C LEU A 150 -14.70 10.72 5.99
N ASN A 151 -14.61 11.63 5.01
CA ASN A 151 -15.52 11.66 3.86
C ASN A 151 -15.01 10.85 2.66
N TYR A 152 -13.71 10.48 2.66
CA TYR A 152 -13.12 9.75 1.54
C TYR A 152 -12.02 8.80 1.99
N ALA A 153 -12.25 7.53 1.73
CA ALA A 153 -11.26 6.47 1.88
C ALA A 153 -11.39 5.48 0.71
N LEU A 154 -10.38 4.66 0.50
CA LEU A 154 -10.33 3.70 -0.59
C LEU A 154 -10.11 2.28 -0.08
N ILE A 155 -10.78 1.34 -0.74
CA ILE A 155 -10.45 -0.08 -0.71
C ILE A 155 -9.90 -0.46 -2.09
N VAL A 156 -8.71 -1.02 -2.11
CA VAL A 156 -8.06 -1.55 -3.30
C VAL A 156 -8.07 -3.06 -3.22
N SER A 157 -8.87 -3.69 -4.07
CA SER A 157 -9.05 -5.14 -4.12
C SER A 157 -8.38 -5.74 -5.35
N ILE A 158 -7.92 -6.99 -5.25
CA ILE A 158 -7.44 -7.74 -6.41
C ILE A 158 -8.64 -8.31 -7.16
N LYS A 159 -8.78 -7.94 -8.43
CA LYS A 159 -9.92 -8.30 -9.28
C LYS A 159 -9.80 -9.71 -9.88
N ASN A 160 -8.58 -10.15 -10.20
CA ASN A 160 -8.36 -11.39 -10.94
C ASN A 160 -6.97 -11.99 -10.68
N GLU A 161 -6.70 -13.17 -11.27
CA GLU A 161 -5.42 -13.89 -11.17
C GLU A 161 -4.23 -13.13 -11.79
N ARG A 162 -4.47 -12.12 -12.62
CA ARG A 162 -3.43 -11.26 -13.21
C ARG A 162 -3.00 -10.14 -12.28
N LEU A 163 -3.59 -10.08 -11.07
CA LEU A 163 -3.38 -9.03 -10.08
C LEU A 163 -3.85 -7.63 -10.55
N ASP A 164 -4.78 -7.59 -11.53
CA ASP A 164 -5.48 -6.35 -11.82
C ASP A 164 -6.25 -5.89 -10.59
N ILE A 165 -6.30 -4.58 -10.36
CA ILE A 165 -6.96 -4.02 -9.17
C ILE A 165 -8.31 -3.39 -9.52
N GLU A 166 -9.21 -3.43 -8.54
CA GLU A 166 -10.45 -2.68 -8.48
C GLU A 166 -10.38 -1.73 -7.29
N VAL A 167 -10.80 -0.49 -7.49
CA VAL A 167 -10.79 0.51 -6.43
C VAL A 167 -12.21 0.91 -6.10
N THR A 168 -12.57 0.86 -4.82
CA THR A 168 -13.87 1.29 -4.30
C THR A 168 -13.65 2.43 -3.32
N ASN A 169 -14.27 3.57 -3.56
CA ASN A 169 -14.33 4.68 -2.61
C ASN A 169 -15.49 4.48 -1.62
N PHE A 170 -15.33 4.97 -0.42
CA PHE A 170 -16.37 4.95 0.61
C PHE A 170 -16.19 6.12 1.58
N ASP A 171 -17.27 6.47 2.27
CA ASP A 171 -17.29 7.43 3.36
C ASP A 171 -16.93 6.70 4.66
N LEU A 172 -15.77 7.01 5.23
CA LEU A 172 -15.25 6.34 6.41
C LEU A 172 -16.08 6.68 7.66
N GLY A 173 -16.51 7.94 7.78
CA GLY A 173 -17.34 8.38 8.90
C GLY A 173 -18.69 7.67 8.91
N LEU A 174 -19.35 7.54 7.74
CA LEU A 174 -20.61 6.80 7.63
C LEU A 174 -20.42 5.30 7.88
N ALA A 175 -19.32 4.71 7.44
CA ALA A 175 -19.01 3.30 7.67
C ALA A 175 -18.88 3.00 9.17
N ILE A 176 -18.15 3.84 9.91
CA ILE A 176 -17.95 3.70 11.36
C ILE A 176 -19.24 3.99 12.13
N ALA A 177 -20.03 5.00 11.70
CA ALA A 177 -21.27 5.37 12.38
C ALA A 177 -22.41 4.36 12.17
N ASN A 178 -22.37 3.57 11.09
CA ASN A 178 -23.44 2.64 10.72
C ASN A 178 -22.90 1.22 10.47
N PRO A 179 -22.37 0.52 11.49
CA PRO A 179 -21.81 -0.83 11.34
C PRO A 179 -22.83 -1.81 10.74
N GLY A 180 -22.38 -2.60 9.78
CA GLY A 180 -23.19 -3.63 9.10
C GLY A 180 -24.18 -3.09 8.07
N SER A 181 -24.24 -1.78 7.83
CA SER A 181 -25.11 -1.17 6.82
C SER A 181 -24.50 -1.22 5.40
N GLU A 182 -25.20 -0.66 4.43
CA GLU A 182 -24.69 -0.46 3.06
C GLU A 182 -23.50 0.51 2.98
N TYR A 183 -23.34 1.40 3.97
CA TYR A 183 -22.23 2.35 4.07
C TYR A 183 -20.96 1.70 4.63
N ASP A 184 -21.07 0.52 5.22
CA ASP A 184 -19.97 -0.23 5.82
C ASP A 184 -19.55 -1.39 4.89
N PRO A 185 -18.60 -1.16 3.96
CA PRO A 185 -18.27 -2.12 2.93
C PRO A 185 -17.65 -3.41 3.50
N LEU A 186 -18.02 -4.53 2.86
CA LEU A 186 -17.40 -5.82 3.08
C LEU A 186 -15.99 -5.83 2.50
N LEU A 187 -15.07 -6.38 3.26
CA LEU A 187 -13.68 -6.57 2.88
C LEU A 187 -13.45 -7.94 2.27
N ARG A 188 -12.39 -8.03 1.47
CA ARG A 188 -11.91 -9.27 0.87
C ARG A 188 -10.50 -9.55 1.35
N SER A 189 -10.11 -10.80 1.30
CA SER A 189 -8.72 -11.16 1.54
C SER A 189 -7.78 -10.42 0.58
N ARG A 190 -6.68 -9.89 1.12
CA ARG A 190 -5.66 -9.10 0.43
C ARG A 190 -6.11 -7.71 -0.02
N ASP A 191 -7.20 -7.19 0.55
CA ASP A 191 -7.58 -5.80 0.37
C ASP A 191 -6.56 -4.87 1.03
N GLU A 192 -6.35 -3.73 0.38
CA GLU A 192 -5.57 -2.61 0.89
C GLU A 192 -6.51 -1.43 1.15
N ILE A 193 -6.52 -0.94 2.38
CA ILE A 193 -7.35 0.18 2.82
C ILE A 193 -6.47 1.41 2.91
N LEU A 194 -6.85 2.48 2.21
CA LEU A 194 -6.15 3.76 2.22
C LEU A 194 -7.01 4.81 2.89
N ILE A 195 -6.51 5.36 3.99
CA ILE A 195 -7.14 6.44 4.74
C ILE A 195 -6.26 7.67 4.61
N PHE A 196 -6.84 8.72 4.04
CA PHE A 196 -6.11 9.93 3.73
C PHE A 196 -6.18 10.92 4.89
N ASP A 197 -5.21 11.81 4.92
CA ASP A 197 -5.25 13.02 5.73
C ASP A 197 -6.05 14.13 5.03
N LEU A 198 -6.62 15.01 5.83
CA LEU A 198 -7.20 16.25 5.36
C LEU A 198 -6.07 17.23 5.00
N PRO A 199 -6.10 17.83 3.79
CA PRO A 199 -5.15 18.89 3.46
C PRO A 199 -5.34 20.07 4.41
N GLU A 200 -4.25 20.77 4.71
CA GLU A 200 -4.31 21.96 5.56
C GLU A 200 -5.30 23.01 5.07
N GLY A 201 -5.91 23.72 6.04
CA GLY A 201 -6.98 24.67 5.80
C GLY A 201 -8.38 24.06 5.90
N TYR A 202 -8.51 22.82 6.34
CA TYR A 202 -9.78 22.25 6.76
C TYR A 202 -10.10 22.76 8.18
N GLU A 203 -10.60 24.00 8.27
CA GLU A 203 -11.33 24.42 9.48
C GLU A 203 -12.69 23.72 9.45
N GLU A 204 -12.82 22.62 10.19
CA GLU A 204 -14.14 22.18 10.60
C GLU A 204 -14.80 23.37 11.29
N THR A 205 -15.93 23.81 10.78
CA THR A 205 -16.82 24.71 11.49
C THR A 205 -17.45 23.93 12.64
N SER A 206 -16.63 23.52 13.61
CA SER A 206 -17.07 23.00 14.89
C SER A 206 -17.58 24.18 15.72
N ALA A 207 -18.83 24.51 15.48
CA ALA A 207 -19.58 25.30 16.43
C ALA A 207 -19.62 24.55 17.77
N GLY A 208 -18.79 24.99 18.68
CA GLY A 208 -18.94 24.70 20.11
C GLY A 208 -17.94 23.70 20.69
N LEU A 209 -16.83 24.23 21.17
CA LEU A 209 -16.26 23.92 22.49
C LEU A 209 -15.05 24.86 22.73
N GLN A 210 -15.31 26.11 22.96
CA GLN A 210 -14.37 26.96 23.68
C GLN A 210 -14.52 26.63 25.17
N SER A 211 -13.58 25.96 25.74
CA SER A 211 -13.36 25.99 27.18
C SER A 211 -12.08 26.75 27.47
N ASP A 212 -12.27 27.84 28.17
CA ASP A 212 -11.30 28.69 28.84
C ASP A 212 -10.07 27.94 29.36
N LEU A 213 -8.89 28.33 28.92
CA LEU A 213 -7.68 28.26 29.75
C LEU A 213 -6.93 29.58 29.65
N SER A 214 -7.15 30.39 30.67
CA SER A 214 -6.47 31.61 30.96
C SER A 214 -5.01 31.41 31.40
N ASP A 215 -4.18 32.26 30.84
CA ASP A 215 -3.06 32.94 31.50
C ASP A 215 -1.86 32.11 32.04
N GLN A 216 -0.78 32.07 31.24
CA GLN A 216 0.60 32.17 31.76
C GLN A 216 1.63 32.45 30.64
N GLY A 217 2.36 33.56 30.76
CA GLY A 217 3.76 33.73 30.32
C GLY A 217 4.02 34.13 28.85
N ALA A 218 4.13 35.43 28.58
CA ALA A 218 4.32 35.99 27.23
C ALA A 218 5.73 35.77 26.59
N GLU A 219 6.75 35.36 27.34
CA GLU A 219 8.11 35.21 26.80
C GLU A 219 8.44 33.81 26.27
N THR A 220 7.71 32.80 26.71
CA THR A 220 7.85 31.42 26.18
C THR A 220 7.06 31.22 24.86
N ARG A 221 6.11 32.11 24.58
CA ARG A 221 5.21 31.99 23.41
C ARG A 221 5.87 32.30 22.06
N THR A 222 6.89 33.19 22.03
CA THR A 222 7.56 33.53 20.76
C THR A 222 8.49 32.44 20.26
N ALA A 223 9.18 31.74 21.15
CA ALA A 223 10.03 30.62 20.77
C ALA A 223 9.18 29.36 20.41
N GLN A 224 8.12 29.13 21.17
CA GLN A 224 7.17 28.03 20.88
C GLN A 224 6.35 28.29 19.61
N ALA A 225 5.94 29.52 19.31
CA ALA A 225 5.25 29.88 18.08
C ALA A 225 6.17 29.73 16.84
N LEU A 226 7.47 30.03 16.95
CA LEU A 226 8.41 29.81 15.85
C LEU A 226 8.68 28.32 15.61
N VAL A 227 8.78 27.54 16.68
CA VAL A 227 8.95 26.07 16.59
C VAL A 227 7.66 25.41 16.13
N ALA A 228 6.50 25.88 16.58
CA ALA A 228 5.19 25.39 16.13
C ALA A 228 4.96 25.73 14.64
N ASN A 229 5.30 26.93 14.19
CA ASN A 229 5.18 27.29 12.77
C ASN A 229 6.15 26.52 11.85
N THR A 230 7.36 26.17 12.33
CA THR A 230 8.29 25.34 11.55
C THR A 230 7.90 23.88 11.58
N ALA A 231 7.34 23.38 12.69
CA ALA A 231 6.81 22.03 12.79
C ALA A 231 5.51 21.88 11.94
N ALA A 232 4.61 22.85 12.04
CA ALA A 232 3.41 22.90 11.21
C ALA A 232 3.73 22.99 9.71
N ALA A 233 4.71 23.80 9.31
CA ALA A 233 5.15 23.87 7.91
C ALA A 233 5.83 22.57 7.44
N ALA A 234 6.53 21.84 8.31
CA ALA A 234 7.11 20.54 8.00
C ALA A 234 6.04 19.44 7.94
N GLU A 235 5.05 19.50 8.83
CA GLU A 235 3.87 18.61 8.81
C GLU A 235 2.98 18.89 7.59
N GLN A 236 2.84 20.15 7.16
CA GLN A 236 2.13 20.56 5.95
C GLN A 236 2.70 19.96 4.68
N ILE A 237 4.03 19.98 4.54
CA ILE A 237 4.71 19.37 3.41
C ILE A 237 4.55 17.83 3.45
N GLN A 238 4.45 17.26 4.64
CA GLN A 238 4.32 15.82 4.86
C GLN A 238 2.89 15.32 4.63
N SER A 239 1.87 16.11 4.98
CA SER A 239 0.46 15.75 4.79
C SER A 239 0.01 15.84 3.31
N GLN A 240 0.45 16.87 2.58
CA GLN A 240 0.19 16.94 1.12
C GLN A 240 0.92 15.86 0.34
N SER A 241 2.08 15.40 0.81
CA SER A 241 2.80 14.28 0.20
C SER A 241 2.09 12.95 0.45
N ASN A 242 1.40 12.76 1.59
CA ASN A 242 0.81 11.48 1.96
C ASN A 242 -0.34 11.06 1.01
N ARG A 243 -1.29 11.96 0.69
CA ARG A 243 -2.40 11.61 -0.24
C ARG A 243 -1.91 11.28 -1.64
N SER A 244 -1.06 12.10 -2.24
CA SER A 244 -0.49 11.84 -3.56
C SER A 244 0.45 10.65 -3.56
N GLU A 245 1.21 10.44 -2.49
CA GLU A 245 2.12 9.32 -2.30
C GLU A 245 1.36 7.99 -2.20
N LEU A 246 0.26 7.95 -1.45
CA LEU A 246 -0.60 6.78 -1.35
C LEU A 246 -1.32 6.47 -2.66
N LEU A 247 -1.74 7.49 -3.41
CA LEU A 247 -2.44 7.32 -4.69
C LEU A 247 -1.51 6.94 -5.85
N ALA A 248 -0.27 7.42 -5.87
CA ALA A 248 0.65 7.21 -6.98
C ALA A 248 0.83 5.75 -7.42
N PRO A 249 1.05 4.76 -6.51
CA PRO A 249 1.16 3.36 -6.90
C PRO A 249 -0.15 2.79 -7.45
N ILE A 250 -1.30 3.24 -6.94
CA ILE A 250 -2.63 2.80 -7.39
C ILE A 250 -2.91 3.33 -8.79
N ILE A 251 -2.69 4.62 -9.02
CA ILE A 251 -2.81 5.27 -10.35
C ILE A 251 -1.89 4.59 -11.37
N THR A 252 -0.66 4.28 -10.98
CA THR A 252 0.28 3.55 -11.84
C THR A 252 -0.24 2.16 -12.21
N LYS A 253 -0.76 1.39 -11.25
CA LYS A 253 -1.36 0.07 -11.52
C LYS A 253 -2.58 0.18 -12.42
N LEU A 254 -3.49 1.13 -12.18
CA LEU A 254 -4.67 1.37 -13.02
C LEU A 254 -4.28 1.72 -14.46
N ARG A 255 -3.20 2.46 -14.68
CA ARG A 255 -2.68 2.74 -16.02
C ARG A 255 -2.11 1.50 -16.70
N LEU A 256 -1.34 0.69 -15.96
CA LEU A 256 -0.70 -0.51 -16.50
C LEU A 256 -1.71 -1.62 -16.86
N GLN A 257 -2.83 -1.72 -16.15
CA GLN A 257 -3.87 -2.70 -16.43
C GLN A 257 -4.84 -2.27 -17.54
N SER A 258 -4.79 -1.00 -17.96
CA SER A 258 -5.63 -0.45 -19.04
C SER A 258 -5.36 -1.17 -20.37
N ARG A 259 -6.42 -1.52 -21.09
CA ARG A 259 -6.42 -2.19 -22.39
C ARG A 259 -7.33 -1.47 -23.37
N GLU A 260 -7.26 -1.86 -24.64
CA GLU A 260 -8.03 -1.25 -25.72
C GLU A 260 -9.55 -1.25 -25.44
N ASN A 261 -10.05 -2.27 -24.76
CA ASN A 261 -11.48 -2.40 -24.40
C ASN A 261 -11.81 -2.04 -22.94
N GLU A 262 -10.79 -1.75 -22.11
CA GLU A 262 -10.94 -1.34 -20.72
C GLU A 262 -10.18 -0.02 -20.50
N PRO A 263 -10.87 1.13 -20.64
CA PRO A 263 -10.23 2.43 -20.50
C PRO A 263 -9.72 2.63 -19.08
N VAL A 264 -8.67 3.43 -18.95
CA VAL A 264 -8.06 3.77 -17.65
C VAL A 264 -9.12 4.35 -16.72
N GLN A 265 -9.37 3.72 -15.59
CA GLN A 265 -10.33 4.20 -14.58
C GLN A 265 -9.70 5.29 -13.71
N ILE A 266 -9.42 6.45 -14.30
CA ILE A 266 -8.79 7.61 -13.64
C ILE A 266 -9.48 8.89 -14.13
N VAL A 267 -9.70 9.82 -13.20
CA VAL A 267 -10.17 11.19 -13.44
C VAL A 267 -9.20 12.17 -12.83
N THR A 268 -9.18 13.40 -13.35
CA THR A 268 -8.30 14.47 -12.87
C THR A 268 -9.13 15.64 -12.36
N VAL A 269 -8.71 16.23 -11.25
CA VAL A 269 -9.26 17.49 -10.76
C VAL A 269 -8.14 18.50 -10.54
N SER A 270 -8.38 19.75 -10.89
CA SER A 270 -7.41 20.84 -10.76
C SER A 270 -8.08 22.18 -10.52
N GLY A 271 -7.30 23.20 -10.18
CA GLY A 271 -7.77 24.53 -9.83
C GLY A 271 -8.10 24.66 -8.35
N ALA A 272 -9.19 25.37 -8.02
CA ALA A 272 -9.58 25.72 -6.66
C ALA A 272 -10.22 24.55 -5.87
N VAL A 273 -9.44 23.50 -5.68
CA VAL A 273 -9.75 22.32 -4.83
C VAL A 273 -8.62 22.13 -3.81
N LYS A 274 -8.93 21.58 -2.66
CA LYS A 274 -7.94 21.40 -1.57
C LYS A 274 -6.85 20.39 -1.88
N ALA A 275 -7.18 19.32 -2.60
CA ALA A 275 -6.22 18.32 -3.04
C ALA A 275 -6.34 18.08 -4.55
N PRO A 276 -5.71 18.92 -5.40
CA PRO A 276 -5.69 18.70 -6.84
C PRO A 276 -4.86 17.46 -7.19
N GLY A 277 -5.30 16.71 -8.21
CA GLY A 277 -4.58 15.51 -8.61
C GLY A 277 -5.41 14.54 -9.45
N GLU A 278 -4.87 13.33 -9.59
CA GLU A 278 -5.51 12.21 -10.26
C GLU A 278 -6.11 11.25 -9.23
N TYR A 279 -7.33 10.82 -9.50
CA TYR A 279 -8.10 9.97 -8.61
C TYR A 279 -8.62 8.73 -9.34
N PRO A 280 -8.68 7.57 -8.66
CA PRO A 280 -9.36 6.40 -9.19
C PRO A 280 -10.84 6.72 -9.43
N LEU A 281 -11.37 6.21 -10.53
CA LEU A 281 -12.78 6.32 -10.90
C LEU A 281 -13.45 4.96 -10.75
N LYS A 282 -14.55 4.91 -10.01
CA LYS A 282 -15.48 3.79 -10.00
C LYS A 282 -16.59 4.05 -11.00
N GLU A 283 -17.08 3.00 -11.66
CA GLU A 283 -18.21 3.12 -12.56
C GLU A 283 -19.46 3.66 -11.82
N GLY A 284 -20.04 4.72 -12.36
CA GLY A 284 -21.18 5.41 -11.77
C GLY A 284 -20.82 6.57 -10.83
N ASP A 285 -19.54 6.79 -10.54
CA ASP A 285 -19.11 7.94 -9.74
C ASP A 285 -19.53 9.26 -10.38
N ARG A 286 -19.99 10.17 -9.53
CA ARG A 286 -20.41 11.51 -9.91
C ARG A 286 -19.37 12.54 -9.55
N LEU A 287 -19.52 13.74 -10.11
CA LEU A 287 -18.65 14.88 -9.80
C LEU A 287 -18.52 15.14 -8.29
N SER A 288 -19.60 14.99 -7.53
CA SER A 288 -19.56 15.15 -6.06
C SER A 288 -18.59 14.17 -5.38
N ALA A 289 -18.51 12.93 -5.84
CA ALA A 289 -17.55 11.94 -5.31
C ALA A 289 -16.10 12.37 -5.56
N LEU A 290 -15.80 12.90 -6.76
CA LEU A 290 -14.47 13.42 -7.07
C LEU A 290 -14.11 14.66 -6.25
N LEU A 291 -15.06 15.57 -6.03
CA LEU A 291 -14.83 16.73 -5.17
C LEU A 291 -14.58 16.32 -3.71
N ASN A 292 -15.28 15.30 -3.21
CA ASN A 292 -14.98 14.71 -1.89
C ASN A 292 -13.59 14.07 -1.89
N ALA A 293 -13.22 13.32 -2.95
CA ALA A 293 -11.87 12.77 -3.10
C ALA A 293 -10.78 13.85 -3.06
N ALA A 294 -11.07 15.03 -3.61
CA ALA A 294 -10.19 16.20 -3.58
C ALA A 294 -10.27 17.00 -2.26
N ALA A 295 -10.86 16.43 -1.21
CA ALA A 295 -11.10 17.06 0.10
C ALA A 295 -11.92 18.37 0.03
N GLY A 296 -12.70 18.54 -1.02
CA GLY A 296 -13.57 19.68 -1.23
C GLY A 296 -12.91 20.85 -1.97
N LEU A 297 -13.63 21.97 -1.98
CA LEU A 297 -13.25 23.21 -2.64
C LEU A 297 -12.46 24.11 -1.69
N THR A 298 -11.57 24.93 -2.24
CA THR A 298 -10.91 26.02 -1.50
C THR A 298 -11.86 27.22 -1.34
N ASP A 299 -11.56 28.14 -0.41
CA ASP A 299 -12.39 29.32 -0.13
C ASP A 299 -12.46 30.29 -1.32
N ASP A 300 -11.45 30.26 -2.18
CA ASP A 300 -11.39 31.06 -3.41
C ASP A 300 -12.06 30.38 -4.61
N ALA A 301 -12.73 29.24 -4.41
CA ALA A 301 -13.38 28.52 -5.49
C ALA A 301 -14.58 29.30 -6.06
N PHE A 302 -14.59 29.47 -7.38
CA PHE A 302 -15.71 30.09 -8.11
C PHE A 302 -16.81 29.06 -8.36
N LEU A 303 -17.83 29.06 -7.50
CA LEU A 303 -18.85 28.01 -7.49
C LEU A 303 -19.77 28.00 -8.72
N ASN A 304 -19.93 29.14 -9.39
CA ASN A 304 -20.88 29.25 -10.50
C ASN A 304 -20.37 28.64 -11.82
N GLU A 305 -19.08 28.37 -11.92
CA GLU A 305 -18.52 27.88 -13.17
C GLU A 305 -17.28 27.01 -12.94
N ALA A 306 -17.47 25.69 -13.13
CA ALA A 306 -16.38 24.75 -13.28
C ALA A 306 -16.43 24.12 -14.68
N GLU A 307 -15.29 23.74 -15.22
CA GLU A 307 -15.20 23.13 -16.54
C GLU A 307 -15.00 21.63 -16.41
N LEU A 308 -15.95 20.84 -16.93
CA LEU A 308 -15.76 19.42 -17.16
C LEU A 308 -15.31 19.19 -18.60
N ARG A 309 -14.13 18.66 -18.77
CA ARG A 309 -13.54 18.28 -20.06
C ARG A 309 -13.57 16.77 -20.20
N SER A 310 -14.36 16.26 -21.15
CA SER A 310 -14.48 14.84 -21.43
C SER A 310 -13.89 14.50 -22.79
N VAL A 311 -13.10 13.43 -22.85
CA VAL A 311 -12.55 12.92 -24.10
C VAL A 311 -13.57 11.94 -24.71
N VAL A 312 -14.09 12.27 -25.88
CA VAL A 312 -15.04 11.44 -26.61
C VAL A 312 -14.38 10.93 -27.88
N VAL A 313 -14.40 9.59 -28.04
CA VAL A 313 -13.95 8.98 -29.31
C VAL A 313 -15.19 8.70 -30.15
N ASP A 314 -15.26 9.28 -31.36
CA ASP A 314 -16.36 9.05 -32.28
C ASP A 314 -16.28 7.65 -32.91
N GLN A 315 -17.35 7.25 -33.62
CA GLN A 315 -17.43 5.94 -34.29
C GLN A 315 -16.37 5.74 -35.40
N ARG A 316 -15.67 6.81 -35.79
CA ARG A 316 -14.61 6.81 -36.80
C ARG A 316 -13.21 6.82 -36.19
N GLY A 317 -13.12 6.79 -34.83
CA GLY A 317 -11.86 6.84 -34.10
C GLY A 317 -11.26 8.23 -33.94
N PHE A 318 -11.98 9.30 -34.28
CA PHE A 318 -11.53 10.66 -34.00
C PHE A 318 -11.75 11.00 -32.52
N VAL A 319 -10.75 11.60 -31.91
CA VAL A 319 -10.80 12.07 -30.53
C VAL A 319 -11.29 13.52 -30.53
N ASP A 320 -12.40 13.76 -29.86
CA ASP A 320 -12.95 15.10 -29.63
C ASP A 320 -12.98 15.39 -28.11
N THR A 321 -12.81 16.66 -27.75
CA THR A 321 -12.89 17.10 -26.35
C THR A 321 -14.13 17.94 -26.17
N GLN A 322 -15.08 17.40 -25.45
CA GLN A 322 -16.29 18.13 -25.03
C GLN A 322 -16.00 18.90 -23.74
N VAL A 323 -16.37 20.18 -23.71
CA VAL A 323 -16.29 21.02 -22.52
C VAL A 323 -17.69 21.39 -22.09
N VAL A 324 -18.03 21.10 -20.85
CA VAL A 324 -19.32 21.41 -20.23
C VAL A 324 -19.08 22.28 -19.01
N ASN A 325 -19.74 23.43 -18.93
CA ASN A 325 -19.71 24.27 -17.74
C ASN A 325 -20.70 23.74 -16.71
N ILE A 326 -20.26 23.65 -15.46
CA ILE A 326 -21.01 23.11 -14.34
C ILE A 326 -21.13 24.16 -13.24
N ASP A 327 -22.33 24.36 -12.76
CA ASP A 327 -22.62 25.19 -11.59
C ASP A 327 -22.49 24.34 -10.32
N LEU A 328 -21.37 24.50 -9.60
CA LEU A 328 -21.08 23.74 -8.39
C LEU A 328 -21.97 24.13 -7.21
N ALA A 329 -22.56 25.34 -7.22
CA ALA A 329 -23.50 25.77 -6.18
C ALA A 329 -24.78 24.91 -6.18
N HIS A 330 -25.19 24.44 -7.34
CA HIS A 330 -26.42 23.65 -7.52
C HIS A 330 -26.16 22.14 -7.70
N ARG A 331 -24.92 21.68 -7.49
CA ARG A 331 -24.53 20.24 -7.69
C ARG A 331 -25.36 19.25 -6.88
N ASN A 332 -25.86 19.64 -5.71
CA ASN A 332 -26.66 18.78 -4.84
C ASN A 332 -28.18 18.84 -5.16
N SER A 333 -28.64 19.88 -5.87
CA SER A 333 -30.04 20.09 -6.17
C SER A 333 -30.43 19.80 -7.63
N ASP A 334 -29.49 19.86 -8.57
CA ASP A 334 -29.72 19.56 -9.99
C ASP A 334 -28.77 18.44 -10.45
N ALA A 335 -29.35 17.31 -10.87
CA ALA A 335 -28.60 16.15 -11.36
C ALA A 335 -27.73 16.47 -12.60
N ARG A 336 -28.07 17.51 -13.38
CA ARG A 336 -27.26 17.97 -14.51
C ARG A 336 -25.98 18.65 -14.07
N GLN A 337 -25.96 19.21 -12.85
CA GLN A 337 -24.79 19.83 -12.26
C GLN A 337 -23.92 18.83 -11.46
N ASN A 338 -24.36 17.57 -11.39
CA ASN A 338 -23.62 16.47 -10.80
C ASN A 338 -23.56 15.27 -11.78
N PRO A 339 -22.89 15.43 -12.93
CA PRO A 339 -22.83 14.40 -13.95
C PRO A 339 -22.07 13.16 -13.46
N ILE A 340 -22.38 12.02 -14.07
CA ILE A 340 -21.57 10.81 -13.93
C ILE A 340 -20.27 11.02 -14.71
N LEU A 341 -19.16 10.77 -14.06
CA LEU A 341 -17.84 10.92 -14.63
C LEU A 341 -17.46 9.73 -15.52
N LYS A 342 -16.62 10.01 -16.50
CA LYS A 342 -16.07 9.03 -17.43
C LYS A 342 -14.56 8.96 -17.28
N SER A 343 -14.00 7.87 -17.74
CA SER A 343 -12.56 7.70 -17.86
C SER A 343 -11.91 8.91 -18.53
N ARG A 344 -10.82 9.39 -17.96
CA ARG A 344 -10.03 10.55 -18.42
C ARG A 344 -10.75 11.90 -18.36
N ASP A 345 -11.88 12.00 -17.67
CA ASP A 345 -12.50 13.29 -17.43
C ASP A 345 -11.56 14.18 -16.60
N HIS A 346 -11.55 15.46 -16.94
CA HIS A 346 -10.78 16.47 -16.22
C HIS A 346 -11.71 17.59 -15.78
N ILE A 347 -11.78 17.80 -14.45
CA ILE A 347 -12.51 18.90 -13.84
C ILE A 347 -11.53 20.03 -13.53
N PHE A 348 -11.85 21.23 -13.99
CA PHE A 348 -11.13 22.45 -13.64
C PHE A 348 -12.04 23.37 -12.87
N VAL A 349 -11.71 23.65 -11.62
CA VAL A 349 -12.45 24.60 -10.78
C VAL A 349 -11.74 25.94 -10.80
N ARG A 350 -12.43 26.96 -11.24
CA ARG A 350 -11.87 28.32 -11.35
C ARG A 350 -11.77 28.97 -9.97
N THR A 351 -10.85 29.92 -9.84
CA THR A 351 -10.77 30.83 -8.69
C THR A 351 -11.63 32.07 -8.91
N ILE A 352 -12.14 32.66 -7.83
CA ILE A 352 -12.84 33.95 -7.85
C ILE A 352 -11.83 35.01 -8.35
N PRO A 353 -12.17 35.77 -9.42
CA PRO A 353 -11.32 36.87 -9.87
C PRO A 353 -11.06 37.88 -8.73
N ASP A 354 -9.83 38.35 -8.61
CA ASP A 354 -9.39 39.32 -7.60
C ASP A 354 -9.63 38.87 -6.14
N TRP A 355 -9.69 37.55 -5.89
CA TRP A 355 -9.77 37.01 -4.54
C TRP A 355 -8.61 37.51 -3.68
N MET A 356 -8.93 38.11 -2.55
CA MET A 356 -7.97 38.45 -1.52
C MET A 356 -8.25 37.59 -0.27
N PRO A 357 -7.29 36.76 0.19
CA PRO A 357 -7.49 36.03 1.43
C PRO A 357 -7.75 37.02 2.59
N ASN A 358 -8.61 36.63 3.49
CA ASN A 358 -8.90 37.41 4.70
C ASN A 358 -7.58 37.72 5.42
N ARG A 359 -7.18 38.99 5.42
CA ARG A 359 -6.01 39.42 6.15
C ARG A 359 -6.35 39.49 7.63
N SER A 360 -5.75 38.62 8.42
CA SER A 360 -5.85 38.72 9.86
C SER A 360 -5.02 39.91 10.34
N VAL A 361 -5.63 40.79 11.15
CA VAL A 361 -4.91 41.84 11.87
C VAL A 361 -4.81 41.40 13.33
N SER A 362 -3.60 41.10 13.78
CA SER A 362 -3.34 40.83 15.19
C SER A 362 -3.09 42.15 15.90
N VAL A 363 -3.90 42.46 16.93
CA VAL A 363 -3.68 43.58 17.80
C VAL A 363 -3.14 43.04 19.13
N SER A 364 -1.92 43.44 19.49
CA SER A 364 -1.28 43.08 20.76
C SER A 364 -1.03 44.33 21.58
N GLY A 365 -1.23 44.27 22.91
CA GLY A 365 -1.02 45.34 23.83
C GLY A 365 -2.25 45.68 24.66
N GLU A 366 -2.21 46.73 25.48
CA GLU A 366 -3.39 47.22 26.20
C GLU A 366 -4.39 47.89 25.22
N VAL A 367 -5.47 47.18 24.92
CA VAL A 367 -6.55 47.67 24.06
C VAL A 367 -7.71 48.11 24.97
N ARG A 368 -8.05 49.39 24.96
CA ARG A 368 -9.32 49.89 25.57
C ARG A 368 -10.41 49.78 24.51
N PHE A 369 -11.49 49.08 24.86
CA PHE A 369 -12.73 49.04 24.09
C PHE A 369 -13.59 50.25 24.40
#